data_8d72a8305a07b14d23920111886e6000
#
_entry.id   8d72a8305a07b14d23920111886e6000
#
_cell.length_a   1.000
_cell.length_b   1.000
_cell.length_c   1.000
_cell.angle_alpha   90.00
_cell.angle_beta   90.00
_cell.angle_gamma   90.00
#
_symmetry.space_group_name_H-M   'P 1'
#
loop_
_entity.id
_entity.type
_entity.pdbx_description
1 polymer ?
#
loop_
_entity_poly.entity_id
_entity_poly.type
_entity_poly.pdbx_seq_one_letter_code
_entity_poly.pdbx_strand_id
1 'polypeptide(L)'
;MVERYANLIDTLILFLLPEKELNTDYHFLIQNRLSEIEGDYYTFLHENNLAILNSEGLITQDNAKKIKQVRSMVSGIEKELWTPQSFVNNIKWQSVRNLVKEILNSIEID
;
A
#
# COMPACT_ATOMS: atom_id res chain seq x y z
N MET A 1 5.00 19.32 -0.05
CA MET A 1 4.85 18.70 1.26
C MET A 1 3.57 17.90 1.41
N VAL A 2 2.43 18.56 1.25
CA VAL A 2 1.13 17.91 1.22
C VAL A 2 1.09 16.83 0.15
N GLU A 3 1.70 17.11 -1.00
CA GLU A 3 1.76 16.19 -2.12
C GLU A 3 2.50 14.89 -1.78
N ARG A 4 3.62 14.97 -1.08
CA ARG A 4 4.41 13.81 -0.68
C ARG A 4 3.60 12.90 0.26
N TYR A 5 2.90 13.50 1.20
CA TYR A 5 2.05 12.76 2.13
C TYR A 5 0.87 12.13 1.40
N ALA A 6 0.22 12.89 0.52
CA ALA A 6 -0.91 12.39 -0.27
C ALA A 6 -0.49 11.20 -1.14
N ASN A 7 0.68 11.26 -1.75
CA ASN A 7 1.20 10.16 -2.57
C ASN A 7 1.43 8.91 -1.73
N LEU A 8 1.94 9.06 -0.51
CA LEU A 8 2.11 7.95 0.42
C LEU A 8 0.76 7.29 0.75
N ILE A 9 -0.23 8.09 1.13
CA ILE A 9 -1.55 7.58 1.49
C ILE A 9 -2.22 6.90 0.29
N ASP A 10 -2.16 7.51 -0.87
CA ASP A 10 -2.73 6.93 -2.09
C ASP A 10 -2.08 5.59 -2.42
N THR A 11 -0.77 5.48 -2.24
CA THR A 11 -0.05 4.23 -2.47
C THR A 11 -0.50 3.14 -1.47
N LEU A 12 -0.67 3.49 -0.20
CA LEU A 12 -1.16 2.53 0.79
C LEU A 12 -2.57 2.04 0.45
N ILE A 13 -3.43 2.93 -0.01
CA ILE A 13 -4.81 2.58 -0.38
C ILE A 13 -4.84 1.57 -1.54
N LEU A 14 -3.84 1.58 -2.42
CA LEU A 14 -3.77 0.63 -3.53
C LEU A 14 -3.76 -0.83 -3.07
N PHE A 15 -3.28 -1.11 -1.86
CA PHE A 15 -3.23 -2.48 -1.33
C PHE A 15 -4.58 -2.98 -0.84
N LEU A 16 -5.56 -2.09 -0.66
CA LEU A 16 -6.91 -2.47 -0.27
C LEU A 16 -7.67 -3.02 -1.47
N LEU A 17 -8.65 -3.89 -1.20
CA LEU A 17 -9.48 -4.40 -2.27
C LEU A 17 -10.43 -3.32 -2.75
N PRO A 18 -10.55 -3.12 -4.08
CA PRO A 18 -11.53 -2.16 -4.60
C PRO A 18 -12.95 -2.66 -4.37
N GLU A 19 -13.90 -1.75 -4.29
CA GLU A 19 -15.30 -2.11 -4.20
C GLU A 19 -15.77 -2.64 -5.55
N LYS A 20 -16.68 -3.63 -5.50
CA LYS A 20 -17.28 -4.15 -6.72
C LYS A 20 -18.31 -3.15 -7.23
N GLU A 21 -18.18 -2.79 -8.48
CA GLU A 21 -19.10 -1.88 -9.15
C GLU A 21 -19.92 -2.62 -10.18
N LEU A 22 -21.18 -2.23 -10.34
CA LEU A 22 -22.04 -2.76 -11.40
C LEU A 22 -21.41 -2.40 -12.75
N ASN A 23 -21.41 -3.36 -13.66
CA ASN A 23 -20.91 -3.18 -15.04
C ASN A 23 -19.40 -2.99 -15.16
N THR A 24 -18.63 -3.22 -14.07
CA THR A 24 -17.18 -3.13 -14.13
C THR A 24 -16.58 -4.51 -13.88
N ASP A 25 -15.60 -4.88 -14.68
CA ASP A 25 -14.86 -6.12 -14.51
C ASP A 25 -13.94 -5.99 -13.29
N TYR A 26 -14.27 -6.70 -12.22
CA TYR A 26 -13.51 -6.65 -10.96
C TYR A 26 -12.06 -7.12 -11.16
N HIS A 27 -11.89 -8.14 -11.99
CA HIS A 27 -10.56 -8.66 -12.33
C HIS A 27 -9.69 -7.56 -12.97
N PHE A 28 -10.27 -6.79 -13.86
CA PHE A 28 -9.61 -5.68 -14.53
C PHE A 28 -9.23 -4.57 -13.54
N LEU A 29 -10.12 -4.27 -12.59
CA LEU A 29 -9.84 -3.27 -11.55
C LEU A 29 -8.61 -3.67 -10.72
N ILE A 30 -8.54 -4.95 -10.34
CA ILE A 30 -7.41 -5.43 -9.53
C ILE A 30 -6.12 -5.45 -10.34
N GLN A 31 -6.21 -5.81 -11.63
CA GLN A 31 -5.04 -5.81 -12.50
C GLN A 31 -4.46 -4.40 -12.63
N ASN A 32 -5.31 -3.39 -12.75
CA ASN A 32 -4.88 -1.99 -12.77
C ASN A 32 -4.21 -1.59 -11.46
N ARG A 33 -4.76 -2.05 -10.32
CA ARG A 33 -4.15 -1.78 -9.02
C ARG A 33 -2.75 -2.37 -8.91
N LEU A 34 -2.57 -3.60 -9.37
CA LEU A 34 -1.27 -4.25 -9.35
C LEU A 34 -0.24 -3.49 -10.17
N SER A 35 -0.65 -2.96 -11.35
CA SER A 35 0.23 -2.15 -12.17
C SER A 35 0.63 -0.86 -11.46
N GLU A 36 -0.31 -0.21 -10.81
CA GLU A 36 -0.03 1.01 -10.05
C GLU A 36 0.87 0.75 -8.84
N ILE A 37 0.63 -0.36 -8.12
CA ILE A 37 1.47 -0.76 -7.00
C ILE A 37 2.91 -0.96 -7.48
N GLU A 38 3.08 -1.69 -8.58
CA GLU A 38 4.40 -1.96 -9.13
C GLU A 38 5.16 -0.69 -9.43
N GLY A 39 4.47 0.34 -9.95
CA GLY A 39 5.11 1.61 -10.28
C GLY A 39 5.40 2.48 -9.07
N ASP A 40 4.58 2.40 -8.03
CA ASP A 40 4.57 3.41 -6.96
C ASP A 40 5.16 2.95 -5.63
N TYR A 41 5.01 1.67 -5.26
CA TYR A 41 5.36 1.28 -3.88
C TYR A 41 6.83 1.48 -3.56
N TYR A 42 7.71 1.22 -4.52
CA TYR A 42 9.15 1.30 -4.30
C TYR A 42 9.59 2.74 -4.04
N THR A 43 8.96 3.68 -4.72
CA THR A 43 9.29 5.10 -4.63
C THR A 43 8.65 5.76 -3.42
N PHE A 44 7.32 5.65 -3.28
CA PHE A 44 6.59 6.40 -2.26
C PHE A 44 6.72 5.80 -0.87
N LEU A 45 7.01 4.51 -0.76
CA LEU A 45 7.25 3.87 0.54
C LEU A 45 8.75 3.80 0.87
N HIS A 46 9.58 4.51 0.13
CA HIS A 46 11.03 4.49 0.33
C HIS A 46 11.40 5.11 1.68
N GLU A 47 12.44 4.54 2.29
CA GLU A 47 12.94 4.97 3.60
C GLU A 47 13.21 6.47 3.68
N ASN A 48 13.82 7.06 2.65
CA ASN A 48 14.10 8.50 2.63
C ASN A 48 12.84 9.32 2.68
N ASN A 49 11.80 8.89 1.97
CA ASN A 49 10.51 9.55 1.98
C ASN A 49 9.86 9.50 3.37
N LEU A 50 9.95 8.34 4.00
CA LEU A 50 9.40 8.15 5.35
C LEU A 50 10.14 9.00 6.37
N ALA A 51 11.46 9.11 6.26
CA ALA A 51 12.27 9.92 7.16
C ALA A 51 11.88 11.40 7.05
N ILE A 52 11.67 11.91 5.85
CA ILE A 52 11.24 13.29 5.63
C ILE A 52 9.87 13.54 6.26
N LEU A 53 8.91 12.66 5.99
CA LEU A 53 7.56 12.81 6.53
C LEU A 53 7.54 12.69 8.05
N ASN A 54 8.36 11.83 8.62
CA ASN A 54 8.48 11.69 10.06
C ASN A 54 9.08 12.95 10.69
N SER A 55 10.13 13.52 10.08
CA SER A 55 10.76 14.72 10.58
C SER A 55 9.83 15.94 10.55
N GLU A 56 8.87 15.93 9.62
CA GLU A 56 7.88 17.01 9.49
C GLU A 56 6.64 16.77 10.37
N GLY A 57 6.61 15.67 11.11
CA GLY A 57 5.49 15.37 11.99
C GLY A 57 4.24 14.84 11.31
N LEU A 58 4.34 14.49 10.02
CA LEU A 58 3.19 14.01 9.26
C LEU A 58 2.90 12.53 9.48
N ILE A 59 3.92 11.74 9.83
CA ILE A 59 3.74 10.36 10.24
C ILE A 59 4.54 10.10 11.52
N THR A 60 4.05 9.18 12.35
CA THR A 60 4.76 8.79 13.57
C THR A 60 5.91 7.84 13.24
N GLN A 61 6.85 7.70 14.16
CA GLN A 61 7.95 6.76 14.00
C GLN A 61 7.43 5.32 13.91
N ASP A 62 6.40 5.01 14.68
CA ASP A 62 5.77 3.69 14.66
C ASP A 62 5.16 3.38 13.29
N ASN A 63 4.44 4.34 12.72
CA ASN A 63 3.87 4.18 11.37
C ASN A 63 4.96 4.09 10.32
N ALA A 64 6.05 4.86 10.46
CA ALA A 64 7.18 4.77 9.54
C ALA A 64 7.76 3.35 9.51
N LYS A 65 7.90 2.72 10.68
CA LYS A 65 8.38 1.34 10.79
C LYS A 65 7.44 0.36 10.10
N LYS A 66 6.13 0.52 10.31
CA LYS A 66 5.12 -0.36 9.69
C LYS A 66 5.10 -0.21 8.17
N ILE A 67 5.22 1.02 7.68
CA ILE A 67 5.25 1.27 6.23
C ILE A 67 6.50 0.65 5.61
N LYS A 68 7.64 0.76 6.28
CA LYS A 68 8.87 0.11 5.88
C LYS A 68 8.69 -1.40 5.77
N GLN A 69 7.97 -1.98 6.72
CA GLN A 69 7.65 -3.40 6.73
C GLN A 69 6.76 -3.77 5.53
N VAL A 70 5.76 -2.93 5.20
CA VAL A 70 4.92 -3.14 4.02
C VAL A 70 5.80 -3.21 2.77
N ARG A 71 6.69 -2.25 2.59
CA ARG A 71 7.59 -2.22 1.42
C ARG A 71 8.42 -3.49 1.31
N SER A 72 8.97 -3.93 2.43
CA SER A 72 9.78 -5.15 2.50
C SER A 72 8.95 -6.40 2.15
N MET A 73 7.74 -6.49 2.70
CA MET A 73 6.84 -7.62 2.43
C MET A 73 6.47 -7.69 0.96
N VAL A 74 6.14 -6.55 0.35
CA VAL A 74 5.78 -6.50 -1.09
C VAL A 74 6.96 -6.90 -1.96
N SER A 75 8.16 -6.43 -1.62
CA SER A 75 9.37 -6.80 -2.35
C SER A 75 9.66 -8.30 -2.30
N GLY A 76 9.18 -8.97 -1.26
CA GLY A 76 9.36 -10.41 -1.10
C GLY A 76 8.27 -11.27 -1.75
N ILE A 77 7.24 -10.66 -2.34
CA ILE A 77 6.19 -11.42 -3.02
C ILE A 77 6.67 -11.85 -4.40
N GLU A 78 6.63 -13.15 -4.65
CA GLU A 78 7.09 -13.72 -5.90
C GLU A 78 6.27 -13.19 -7.08
N LYS A 79 6.92 -13.03 -8.22
CA LYS A 79 6.29 -12.47 -9.41
C LYS A 79 5.05 -13.25 -9.85
N GLU A 80 5.05 -14.56 -9.67
CA GLU A 80 3.92 -15.43 -10.01
C GLU A 80 2.66 -15.08 -9.20
N LEU A 81 2.81 -14.43 -8.06
CA LEU A 81 1.71 -14.04 -7.19
C LEU A 81 1.19 -12.62 -7.48
N TRP A 82 1.76 -11.96 -8.46
CA TRP A 82 1.29 -10.63 -8.89
C TRP A 82 0.18 -10.79 -9.93
N THR A 83 -0.88 -11.48 -9.54
CA THR A 83 -2.07 -11.71 -10.36
C THR A 83 -3.30 -11.28 -9.57
N PRO A 84 -4.40 -10.92 -10.26
CA PRO A 84 -5.64 -10.55 -9.55
C PRO A 84 -6.12 -11.62 -8.59
N GLN A 85 -6.07 -12.88 -8.98
CA GLN A 85 -6.52 -13.98 -8.12
C GLN A 85 -5.68 -14.07 -6.86
N SER A 86 -4.35 -14.00 -7.00
CA SER A 86 -3.45 -14.05 -5.84
C SER A 86 -3.59 -12.83 -4.96
N PHE A 87 -3.76 -11.66 -5.55
CA PHE A 87 -3.94 -10.42 -4.80
C PHE A 87 -5.14 -10.53 -3.84
N VAL A 88 -6.23 -11.14 -4.29
CA VAL A 88 -7.43 -11.32 -3.46
C VAL A 88 -7.26 -12.43 -2.44
N ASN A 89 -6.67 -13.57 -2.83
CA ASN A 89 -6.75 -14.82 -2.07
C ASN A 89 -5.46 -15.27 -1.39
N ASN A 90 -4.30 -14.81 -1.86
CA ASN A 90 -3.03 -15.30 -1.31
C ASN A 90 -2.73 -14.67 0.03
N ILE A 91 -2.24 -15.48 0.98
CA ILE A 91 -1.97 -15.06 2.35
C ILE A 91 -0.92 -13.92 2.41
N LYS A 92 0.04 -13.91 1.53
CA LYS A 92 1.06 -12.85 1.51
C LYS A 92 0.46 -11.48 1.23
N TRP A 93 -0.44 -11.40 0.23
CA TRP A 93 -1.15 -10.17 -0.06
C TRP A 93 -2.12 -9.78 1.05
N GLN A 94 -2.78 -10.77 1.65
CA GLN A 94 -3.68 -10.53 2.77
C GLN A 94 -2.92 -9.97 3.98
N SER A 95 -1.73 -10.48 4.25
CA SER A 95 -0.89 -9.98 5.34
C SER A 95 -0.47 -8.53 5.11
N VAL A 96 -0.07 -8.19 3.89
CA VAL A 96 0.23 -6.80 3.52
C VAL A 96 -0.99 -5.92 3.74
N ARG A 97 -2.14 -6.36 3.27
CA ARG A 97 -3.40 -5.60 3.37
C ARG A 97 -3.80 -5.36 4.81
N ASN A 98 -3.64 -6.36 5.67
CA ASN A 98 -3.96 -6.22 7.09
C ASN A 98 -3.07 -5.18 7.76
N LEU A 99 -1.78 -5.18 7.45
CA LEU A 99 -0.86 -4.19 8.00
C LEU A 99 -1.18 -2.80 7.49
N VAL A 100 -1.52 -2.66 6.20
CA VAL A 100 -1.93 -1.38 5.62
C VAL A 100 -3.19 -0.84 6.32
N LYS A 101 -4.17 -1.70 6.57
CA LYS A 101 -5.38 -1.29 7.30
C LYS A 101 -5.06 -0.78 8.70
N GLU A 102 -4.14 -1.44 9.38
CA GLU A 102 -3.70 -1.01 10.70
C GLU A 102 -3.05 0.38 10.66
N ILE A 103 -2.21 0.62 9.66
CA ILE A 103 -1.56 1.92 9.47
C ILE A 103 -2.60 3.01 9.19
N LEU A 104 -3.52 2.75 8.27
CA LEU A 104 -4.55 3.73 7.89
C LEU A 104 -5.50 4.05 9.05
N ASN A 105 -5.85 3.05 9.85
CA ASN A 105 -6.67 3.27 11.05
C ASN A 105 -5.95 4.17 12.05
N SER A 106 -4.66 3.97 12.23
CA SER A 106 -3.87 4.79 13.14
C SER A 106 -3.83 6.25 12.69
N ILE A 107 -3.74 6.47 11.38
CA ILE A 107 -3.71 7.82 10.81
C ILE A 107 -5.08 8.51 10.94
N GLU A 108 -6.16 7.77 10.72
CA GLU A 108 -7.51 8.34 10.78
C GLU A 108 -7.93 8.78 12.19
N ILE A 109 -7.39 8.12 13.21
CA ILE A 109 -7.73 8.45 14.60
C ILE A 109 -7.09 9.78 15.01
N ASP A 110 -6.00 10.13 14.39
CA ASP A 110 -5.32 11.40 14.64
C ASP A 110 -5.98 12.54 13.89
#